data_a3561af079ada9353f7f665e54f87067
#
_entry.id   a3561af079ada9353f7f665e54f87067
#
_cell.length_a   1.000
_cell.length_b   1.000
_cell.length_c   1.000
_cell.angle_alpha   90.00
_cell.angle_beta   90.00
_cell.angle_gamma   90.00
#
_symmetry.space_group_name_H-M   'P 1'
#
loop_
_entity.id
_entity.type
_entity.pdbx_description
1 polymer ?
#
loop_
_entity_poly.entity_id
_entity_poly.type
_entity_poly.pdbx_seq_one_letter_code
_entity_poly.pdbx_strand_id
1 'polypeptide(L)' 'MSSIKLDIRNMAFGDQVKYIRMALQLSQTELAAQMGVSYATVSRWERESRKPQLALLGKFYSFCLRSGIELITSGKEC' A
#
# COMPACT_ATOMS: atom_id res chain seq x y z
N MET A 1 3.82 2.45 20.50
CA MET A 1 3.51 2.52 19.40
C MET A 1 2.43 1.74 18.94
N SER A 2 1.56 2.18 18.25
CA SER A 2 0.44 1.43 17.82
C SER A 2 0.69 0.96 16.44
N SER A 3 0.13 -0.14 16.05
CA SER A 3 0.21 -0.59 14.70
C SER A 3 -1.16 -0.49 14.10
N ILE A 4 -1.20 -0.32 12.80
CA ILE A 4 -2.43 -0.20 12.06
C ILE A 4 -2.70 -1.53 11.39
N LYS A 5 -3.91 -2.04 11.54
CA LYS A 5 -4.29 -3.25 10.84
C LYS A 5 -5.26 -2.87 9.76
N LEU A 6 -5.02 -3.31 8.56
CA LEU A 6 -5.88 -2.99 7.43
C LEU A 6 -6.32 -4.27 6.75
N ASP A 7 -7.63 -4.47 6.68
CA ASP A 7 -8.19 -5.65 6.02
C ASP A 7 -8.36 -5.31 4.55
N ILE A 8 -7.49 -5.86 3.73
CA ILE A 8 -7.48 -5.52 2.30
C ILE A 8 -8.14 -6.60 1.46
N ARG A 9 -8.83 -7.55 2.08
CA ARG A 9 -9.39 -8.67 1.32
C ARG A 9 -10.44 -8.24 0.30
N ASN A 10 -11.18 -7.19 0.59
CA ASN A 10 -12.20 -6.71 -0.31
C ASN A 10 -11.90 -5.33 -0.88
N MET A 11 -10.64 -4.94 -0.87
CA MET A 11 -10.26 -3.62 -1.36
C MET A 11 -9.51 -3.73 -2.67
N ALA A 12 -9.86 -2.87 -3.62
CA ALA A 12 -9.07 -2.76 -4.84
C ALA A 12 -7.69 -2.23 -4.47
N PHE A 13 -6.68 -2.55 -5.29
CA PHE A 13 -5.32 -2.16 -4.96
C PHE A 13 -5.18 -0.64 -4.84
N GLY A 14 -5.81 0.11 -5.72
CA GLY A 14 -5.74 1.56 -5.64
C GLY A 14 -6.27 2.11 -4.33
N ASP A 15 -7.34 1.49 -3.81
CA ASP A 15 -7.89 1.91 -2.54
C ASP A 15 -6.95 1.54 -1.40
N GLN A 16 -6.26 0.42 -1.49
CA GLN A 16 -5.29 0.03 -0.49
C GLN A 16 -4.18 1.08 -0.40
N VAL A 17 -3.67 1.49 -1.54
CA VAL A 17 -2.59 2.47 -1.58
C VAL A 17 -3.06 3.79 -1.00
N LYS A 18 -4.25 4.23 -1.42
CA LYS A 18 -4.78 5.50 -0.94
C LYS A 18 -5.02 5.48 0.56
N TYR A 19 -5.60 4.41 1.06
CA TYR A 19 -5.90 4.31 2.48
C TYR A 19 -4.60 4.36 3.29
N ILE A 20 -3.60 3.61 2.88
CA ILE A 20 -2.35 3.56 3.61
C ILE A 20 -1.64 4.91 3.56
N ARG A 21 -1.68 5.56 2.41
CA ARG A 21 -1.07 6.86 2.26
C ARG A 21 -1.74 7.86 3.21
N MET A 22 -3.06 7.82 3.26
CA MET A 22 -3.79 8.75 4.11
C MET A 22 -3.59 8.43 5.59
N ALA A 23 -3.53 7.17 5.94
CA ALA A 23 -3.29 6.77 7.31
C ALA A 23 -1.94 7.25 7.81
N LEU A 24 -0.95 7.30 6.93
CA LEU A 24 0.37 7.77 7.28
C LEU A 24 0.54 9.26 6.99
N GLN A 25 -0.52 9.91 6.50
CA GLN A 25 -0.51 11.34 6.23
C GLN A 25 0.56 11.73 5.22
N LEU A 26 0.69 10.93 4.17
CA LEU A 26 1.68 11.19 3.13
C LEU A 26 0.98 11.66 1.86
N SER A 27 1.66 12.53 1.12
CA SER A 27 1.20 12.86 -0.23
C SER A 27 1.63 11.74 -1.16
N GLN A 28 1.12 11.75 -2.39
CA GLN A 28 1.54 10.75 -3.38
C GLN A 28 3.03 10.85 -3.64
N THR A 29 3.57 12.07 -3.68
CA THR A 29 4.99 12.27 -3.90
C THR A 29 5.80 11.71 -2.74
N GLU A 30 5.33 11.93 -1.52
CA GLU A 30 6.04 11.44 -0.35
C GLU A 30 6.03 9.93 -0.29
N LEU A 31 4.89 9.32 -0.59
CA LEU A 31 4.83 7.86 -0.60
C LEU A 31 5.77 7.29 -1.66
N ALA A 32 5.78 7.90 -2.85
CA ALA A 32 6.65 7.43 -3.92
C ALA A 32 8.10 7.50 -3.49
N ALA A 33 8.49 8.58 -2.85
CA ALA A 33 9.87 8.73 -2.40
C ALA A 33 10.24 7.68 -1.37
N GLN A 34 9.33 7.39 -0.45
CA GLN A 34 9.62 6.42 0.58
C GLN A 34 9.67 5.00 0.04
N MET A 35 8.93 4.72 -1.01
CA MET A 35 8.95 3.40 -1.61
C MET A 35 10.03 3.24 -2.67
N GLY A 36 10.65 4.34 -3.09
CA GLY A 36 11.63 4.26 -4.15
C GLY A 36 11.03 4.07 -5.52
N VAL A 37 9.84 4.60 -5.74
CA VAL A 37 9.20 4.52 -7.06
C VAL A 37 8.85 5.92 -7.49
N SER A 38 8.38 6.08 -8.72
CA SER A 38 8.05 7.41 -9.22
C SER A 38 6.67 7.86 -8.76
N TYR A 39 6.47 9.16 -8.74
CA TYR A 39 5.17 9.71 -8.43
C TYR A 39 4.11 9.17 -9.40
N ALA A 40 4.48 9.05 -10.67
CA ALA A 40 3.54 8.57 -11.68
C ALA A 40 3.07 7.15 -11.35
N THR A 41 3.96 6.35 -10.77
CA THR A 41 3.62 4.98 -10.39
C THR A 41 2.54 4.98 -9.32
N VAL A 42 2.73 5.78 -8.26
CA VAL A 42 1.75 5.85 -7.18
C VAL A 42 0.43 6.41 -7.71
N SER A 43 0.49 7.46 -8.52
CA SER A 43 -0.70 8.06 -9.07
C SER A 43 -1.47 7.07 -9.91
N ARG A 44 -0.77 6.26 -10.71
CA ARG A 44 -1.41 5.28 -11.54
C ARG A 44 -2.06 4.19 -10.70
N TRP A 45 -1.38 3.75 -9.66
CA TRP A 45 -1.94 2.72 -8.79
C TRP A 45 -3.28 3.18 -8.20
N GLU A 46 -3.34 4.40 -7.73
CA GLU A 46 -4.57 4.90 -7.12
C GLU A 46 -5.67 5.12 -8.14
N ARG A 47 -5.28 5.45 -9.38
CA ARG A 47 -6.28 5.75 -10.39
C ARG A 47 -6.79 4.49 -11.08
N GLU A 48 -5.93 3.53 -11.34
CA GLU A 48 -6.31 2.37 -12.11
C GLU A 48 -6.72 1.18 -11.29
N SER A 49 -6.32 1.14 -10.05
CA SER A 49 -6.68 0.05 -9.14
C SER A 49 -6.25 -1.33 -9.59
N ARG A 50 -5.29 -1.43 -10.50
CA ARG A 50 -4.79 -2.70 -10.91
C ARG A 50 -3.62 -3.09 -10.06
N LYS A 51 -3.48 -4.37 -9.78
CA LYS A 51 -2.33 -4.85 -9.04
C LYS A 51 -1.09 -4.71 -9.90
N PRO A 52 0.02 -4.23 -9.33
CA PRO A 52 1.25 -4.10 -10.08
C PRO A 52 1.95 -5.46 -10.22
N GLN A 53 3.07 -5.47 -10.91
CA GLN A 53 3.87 -6.67 -11.00
C GLN A 53 4.32 -7.08 -9.62
N LEU A 54 4.65 -8.35 -9.49
CA LEU A 54 4.98 -8.93 -8.20
C LEU A 54 6.10 -8.19 -7.49
N ALA A 55 7.11 -7.76 -8.23
CA ALA A 55 8.24 -7.06 -7.60
C ALA A 55 7.80 -5.75 -6.96
N LEU A 56 6.93 -5.01 -7.63
CA LEU A 56 6.45 -3.74 -7.09
C LEU A 56 5.46 -3.96 -5.96
N LEU A 57 4.67 -5.02 -6.07
CA LEU A 57 3.73 -5.37 -5.01
C LEU A 57 4.51 -5.71 -3.74
N GLY A 58 5.63 -6.41 -3.89
CA GLY A 58 6.49 -6.72 -2.76
C GLY A 58 7.05 -5.47 -2.10
N LYS A 59 7.42 -4.48 -2.91
CA LYS A 59 7.89 -3.22 -2.36
C LYS A 59 6.80 -2.54 -1.53
N PHE A 60 5.57 -2.58 -2.01
CA PHE A 60 4.46 -1.96 -1.30
C PHE A 60 4.22 -2.65 0.03
N TYR A 61 4.21 -3.97 0.03
CA TYR A 61 3.98 -4.70 1.27
C TYR A 61 5.13 -4.52 2.25
N SER A 62 6.37 -4.49 1.75
CA SER A 62 7.52 -4.24 2.62
C SER A 62 7.44 -2.86 3.25
N PHE A 63 7.02 -1.87 2.46
CA PHE A 63 6.85 -0.53 2.98
C PHE A 63 5.79 -0.52 4.09
N CYS A 64 4.69 -1.23 3.88
CA CYS A 64 3.64 -1.28 4.88
C CYS A 64 4.15 -1.88 6.18
N LEU A 65 4.91 -2.97 6.09
CA LEU A 65 5.44 -3.58 7.28
C LEU A 65 6.40 -2.65 8.01
N ARG A 66 7.26 -1.96 7.27
CA ARG A 66 8.21 -1.04 7.91
C ARG A 66 7.49 0.13 8.55
N SER A 67 6.31 0.46 8.07
CA SER A 67 5.56 1.59 8.60
C SER A 67 4.62 1.19 9.73
N GLY A 68 4.68 -0.05 10.15
CA GLY A 68 3.83 -0.51 11.25
C GLY A 68 2.42 -0.86 10.83
N ILE A 69 2.22 -1.16 9.55
CA ILE A 69 0.90 -1.53 9.06
C ILE A 69 0.86 -3.02 8.81
N GLU A 70 -0.13 -3.67 9.42
CA GLU A 70 -0.31 -5.09 9.22
C GLU A 70 -1.46 -5.28 8.26
N LEU A 71 -1.21 -5.95 7.14
CA LEU A 71 -2.23 -6.16 6.13
C LEU A 71 -2.88 -7.51 6.32
N ILE A 72 -4.21 -7.52 6.34
CA ILE A 72 -4.94 -8.76 6.42
C ILE A 72 -5.30 -9.15 5.01
N THR A 73 -4.59 -10.16 4.49
CA THR A 73 -4.71 -10.51 3.08
C THR A 73 -5.51 -11.78 2.86
N SER A 74 -5.79 -12.54 3.90
CA SER A 74 -6.51 -13.78 3.73
C SER A 74 -7.27 -14.07 4.98
N GLY A 75 -8.46 -14.52 4.84
CA GLY A 75 -9.25 -14.90 5.98
C GLY A 75 -8.90 -16.26 6.51
N LYS A 76 -8.08 -17.04 5.81
CA LYS A 76 -7.78 -18.29 6.25
C LYS A 76 -6.40 -18.37 6.59
N GLU A 77 -6.13 -18.90 7.68
CA GLU A 77 -4.85 -19.03 8.05
C GLU A 77 -4.34 -20.24 7.71
N CYS A 78 -3.28 -20.47 7.39
CA CYS A 78 -2.84 -21.80 7.06
C CYS A 78 -1.97 -22.37 8.04
#